data_c7794e4c8499b75f90d91a8182ae7032
#
_entry.id   c7794e4c8499b75f90d91a8182ae7032
#
_cell.length_a   1.000
_cell.length_b   1.000
_cell.length_c   1.000
_cell.angle_alpha   90.00
_cell.angle_beta   90.00
_cell.angle_gamma   90.00
#
_symmetry.space_group_name_H-M   'P 1'
#
loop_
_entity.id
_entity.type
_entity.pdbx_description
1 polymer ?
#
loop_
_entity_poly.entity_id
_entity_poly.type
_entity_poly.pdbx_seq_one_letter_code
_entity_poly.pdbx_strand_id
1 'polypeptide(L)' 'MKNKITFEVRIDEELYRKLLIASEKEGRSLNNQMLHLIRTNIAYFERCHGKIDPAKAVLSESES' A
#
# COMPACT_ATOMS: atom_id res chain seq x y z
N MET A 1 -19.47 6.39 -5.18
CA MET A 1 -18.93 5.26 -4.56
C MET A 1 -17.62 4.86 -5.20
N LYS A 2 -16.65 4.52 -4.43
CA LYS A 2 -15.36 4.19 -4.98
C LYS A 2 -15.23 2.75 -5.30
N ASN A 3 -14.60 2.46 -6.41
CA ASN A 3 -14.33 1.09 -6.77
C ASN A 3 -13.09 0.63 -6.04
N LYS A 4 -13.10 -0.62 -5.66
CA LYS A 4 -11.94 -1.19 -5.02
C LYS A 4 -11.19 -2.03 -6.01
N ILE A 5 -9.89 -1.94 -5.94
CA ILE A 5 -9.01 -2.63 -6.85
C ILE A 5 -8.15 -3.58 -6.06
N THR A 6 -7.96 -4.77 -6.61
CA THR A 6 -7.08 -5.75 -6.00
C THR A 6 -5.80 -5.82 -6.80
N PHE A 7 -4.68 -5.84 -6.13
CA PHE A 7 -3.41 -6.00 -6.80
C PHE A 7 -2.51 -6.88 -5.96
N GLU A 8 -1.48 -7.40 -6.59
CA GLU A 8 -0.64 -8.40 -5.99
C GLU A 8 0.75 -7.84 -5.73
N VAL A 9 1.31 -8.18 -4.59
CA VAL A 9 2.66 -7.73 -4.24
C VAL A 9 3.47 -8.95 -3.88
N ARG A 10 4.68 -9.05 -4.44
CA ARG A 10 5.56 -10.15 -4.12
C ARG A 10 6.70 -9.64 -3.28
N ILE A 11 6.89 -10.26 -2.13
CA ILE A 11 7.96 -9.86 -1.24
C ILE A 11 8.65 -11.12 -0.77
N ASP A 12 9.86 -10.98 -0.27
CA ASP A 12 10.57 -12.16 0.17
C ASP A 12 10.05 -12.59 1.54
N GLU A 13 10.44 -13.79 1.93
CA GLU A 13 9.88 -14.39 3.12
C GLU A 13 10.29 -13.62 4.37
N GLU A 14 11.50 -13.14 4.41
CA GLU A 14 11.96 -12.43 5.59
C GLU A 14 11.16 -11.16 5.81
N LEU A 15 10.92 -10.42 4.74
CA LEU A 15 10.14 -9.19 4.85
C LEU A 15 8.70 -9.51 5.22
N TYR A 16 8.16 -10.59 4.70
CA TYR A 16 6.81 -11.00 5.02
C TYR A 16 6.68 -11.30 6.50
N ARG A 17 7.65 -12.01 7.06
CA ARG A 17 7.60 -12.34 8.46
C ARG A 17 7.69 -11.11 9.34
N LYS A 18 8.50 -10.16 8.94
CA LYS A 18 8.59 -8.92 9.71
C LYS A 18 7.27 -8.15 9.64
N LEU A 19 6.62 -8.19 8.50
CA LEU A 19 5.34 -7.52 8.36
C LEU A 19 4.29 -8.16 9.25
N LEU A 20 4.29 -9.49 9.34
CA LEU A 20 3.35 -10.17 10.21
C LEU A 20 3.54 -9.78 11.66
N ILE A 21 4.79 -9.74 12.09
CA ILE A 21 5.08 -9.37 13.47
C ILE A 21 4.67 -7.93 13.74
N ALA A 22 4.95 -7.04 12.81
CA ALA A 22 4.60 -5.64 12.98
C ALA A 22 3.09 -5.46 13.07
N SER A 23 2.34 -6.15 12.21
CA SER A 23 0.90 -6.00 12.23
C SER A 23 0.32 -6.54 13.53
N GLU A 24 0.88 -7.63 14.03
CA GLU A 24 0.40 -8.21 15.25
C GLU A 24 0.64 -7.27 16.42
N LYS A 25 1.80 -6.65 16.45
CA LYS A 25 2.10 -5.74 17.54
C LYS A 25 1.25 -4.48 17.51
N GLU A 26 0.79 -4.09 16.34
CA GLU A 26 -0.06 -2.93 16.22
C GLU A 26 -1.53 -3.27 16.27
N GLY A 27 -1.84 -4.55 16.46
CA GLY A 27 -3.23 -4.95 16.59
C GLY A 27 -4.01 -4.84 15.31
N ARG A 28 -3.36 -5.00 14.17
CA ARG A 28 -4.03 -4.93 12.89
C ARG A 28 -3.94 -6.25 12.16
N SER A 29 -4.91 -6.53 11.32
CA SER A 29 -4.78 -7.66 10.43
C SER A 29 -3.73 -7.31 9.38
N LEU A 30 -3.22 -8.31 8.70
CA LEU A 30 -2.22 -8.08 7.68
C LEU A 30 -2.73 -7.14 6.60
N ASN A 31 -3.97 -7.35 6.19
CA ASN A 31 -4.55 -6.51 5.14
C ASN A 31 -4.67 -5.06 5.61
N ASN A 32 -5.11 -4.86 6.85
CA ASN A 32 -5.22 -3.50 7.38
C ASN A 32 -3.86 -2.86 7.55
N GLN A 33 -2.86 -3.65 7.91
CA GLN A 33 -1.51 -3.13 8.04
C GLN A 33 -1.01 -2.64 6.70
N MET A 34 -1.28 -3.39 5.63
CA MET A 34 -0.86 -2.97 4.31
C MET A 34 -1.57 -1.69 3.88
N LEU A 35 -2.86 -1.60 4.15
CA LEU A 35 -3.57 -0.38 3.81
C LEU A 35 -3.01 0.82 4.55
N HIS A 36 -2.66 0.61 5.82
CA HIS A 36 -2.09 1.69 6.60
C HIS A 36 -0.76 2.15 6.02
N LEU A 37 0.08 1.20 5.64
CA LEU A 37 1.38 1.53 5.06
C LEU A 37 1.23 2.26 3.74
N ILE A 38 0.29 1.83 2.91
CA ILE A 38 0.06 2.47 1.64
C ILE A 38 -0.40 3.91 1.83
N ARG A 39 -1.36 4.11 2.72
CA ARG A 39 -1.86 5.46 2.96
C ARG A 39 -0.79 6.37 3.53
N THR A 40 0.01 5.84 4.45
CA THR A 40 1.07 6.61 5.05
C THR A 40 2.12 7.00 4.01
N ASN A 41 2.46 6.06 3.14
CA ASN A 41 3.45 6.31 2.10
C ASN A 41 2.96 7.38 1.12
N ILE A 42 1.70 7.29 0.72
CA ILE A 42 1.15 8.27 -0.20
C ILE A 42 1.10 9.66 0.44
N ALA A 43 0.69 9.72 1.69
CA ALA A 43 0.64 10.99 2.38
C ALA A 43 2.03 11.61 2.47
N TYR A 44 3.04 10.79 2.75
CA TYR A 44 4.39 11.29 2.83
C TYR A 44 4.87 11.79 1.46
N PHE A 45 4.54 11.06 0.41
CA PHE A 45 4.93 11.46 -0.93
C PHE A 45 4.33 12.82 -1.28
N GLU A 46 3.05 12.99 -0.96
CA GLU A 46 2.39 14.25 -1.28
C GLU A 46 2.97 15.41 -0.47
N ARG A 47 3.41 15.13 0.71
CA ARG A 47 4.01 16.17 1.52
C ARG A 47 5.35 16.61 0.93
N CYS A 48 6.10 15.68 0.38
CA CYS A 48 7.41 16.00 -0.19
C CYS A 48 7.36 16.50 -1.63
N HIS A 49 6.39 16.00 -2.39
CA HIS A 49 6.37 16.29 -3.84
C HIS A 49 5.11 16.99 -4.30
N GLY A 50 4.18 17.28 -3.40
CA GLY A 50 2.94 17.95 -3.78
C GLY A 50 1.83 16.95 -4.01
N LYS A 51 0.63 17.48 -4.08
CA LYS A 51 -0.54 16.64 -4.23
C LYS A 51 -0.53 15.83 -5.49
N ILE A 52 -1.03 14.62 -5.40
CA ILE A 52 -1.12 13.73 -6.54
C ILE A 52 -2.52 13.82 -7.12
N ASP A 53 -2.61 13.93 -8.43
CA ASP A 53 -3.89 13.95 -9.11
C ASP A 53 -4.18 12.52 -9.58
N PRO A 54 -5.12 11.83 -8.98
CA PRO A 54 -5.36 10.44 -9.36
C PRO A 54 -5.82 10.28 -10.80
N ALA A 55 -6.38 11.32 -11.38
CA ALA A 55 -6.85 11.22 -12.76
C ALA A 55 -5.72 11.09 -13.75
N LYS A 56 -4.50 11.40 -13.32
CA LYS A 56 -3.36 11.30 -14.23
C LYS A 56 -2.69 9.94 -14.20
N ALA A 57 -3.17 9.05 -13.37
CA ALA A 57 -2.58 7.72 -13.31
C ALA A 57 -2.92 6.95 -14.58
N VAL A 58 -1.94 6.23 -15.09
CA VAL A 58 -2.16 5.39 -16.24
C VAL A 58 -2.37 3.98 -15.74
N LEU A 59 -3.57 3.47 -15.93
CA LEU A 59 -3.88 2.12 -15.50
C LEU A 59 -3.53 1.17 -16.62
N SER A 60 -2.57 0.33 -16.36
CA SER A 60 -2.08 -0.59 -17.35
C SER A 60 -2.33 -2.01 -16.88
N GLU A 61 -2.85 -2.82 -17.75
CA GLU A 61 -3.10 -4.18 -17.38
C GLU A 61 -1.87 -4.99 -17.39
N SER A 62 -0.89 -4.59 -18.11
CA SER A 62 0.34 -5.34 -18.16
C SER A 62 1.31 -4.88 -17.12
N GLU A 63 0.85 -4.21 -16.16
CA GLU A 63 1.63 -3.75 -15.12
C GLU A 63 2.32 -4.86 -14.44
N SER A 64 3.41 -4.96 -14.14
CA SER A 64 3.91 -6.13 -13.49
C SER A 64 5.12 -5.95 -12.66
#